data_b28066de6bd49afae451b6c1aa9937bc
#
_entry.id   b28066de6bd49afae451b6c1aa9937bc
#
_cell.length_a   1.000
_cell.length_b   1.000
_cell.length_c   1.000
_cell.angle_alpha   90.00
_cell.angle_beta   90.00
_cell.angle_gamma   90.00
#
_symmetry.space_group_name_H-M   'P 1'
#
loop_
_entity.id
_entity.type
_entity.pdbx_description
1 polymer ?
#
loop_
_entity_poly.entity_id
_entity_poly.type
_entity_poly.pdbx_seq_one_letter_code
_entity_poly.pdbx_strand_id
1 'polypeptide(L)'
;MQRIANPYYVFKRRVGSTPTSSAIFILFLLASCHPVFAYDDIIKQLNDYVVVEIDTDECKRDIKSDGWYMPWANKIHFCKENIIQGWPKEKHESVFRKVLLHEAVHVAQDCKAGFNNNHLHNISVNIEVPEYVAKRYSKDRHSIEAEAFSYWHKGNKPLALVRKYC
;
A
#
# COMPACT_ATOMS: atom_id res chain seq x y z
N MET A 1 -8.11 6.30 -15.72
CA MET A 1 -7.41 5.41 -14.77
C MET A 1 -6.12 6.07 -14.38
N GLN A 2 -5.97 6.54 -13.16
CA GLN A 2 -4.67 7.01 -12.66
C GLN A 2 -4.09 5.90 -11.79
N ARG A 3 -2.91 5.46 -12.16
CA ARG A 3 -2.25 4.29 -11.60
C ARG A 3 -1.21 4.73 -10.57
N ILE A 4 -0.98 3.91 -9.56
CA ILE A 4 0.05 4.18 -8.56
C ILE A 4 1.41 4.09 -9.25
N ALA A 5 1.99 5.20 -9.62
CA ALA A 5 3.38 5.29 -9.98
C ALA A 5 4.19 5.53 -8.70
N ASN A 6 5.32 4.89 -8.58
CA ASN A 6 6.22 4.84 -7.44
C ASN A 6 6.56 6.22 -6.82
N PRO A 7 6.22 6.50 -5.54
CA PRO A 7 6.50 7.78 -4.88
C PRO A 7 7.97 8.00 -4.48
N TYR A 8 8.85 7.02 -4.66
CA TYR A 8 10.21 7.04 -4.09
C TYR A 8 11.31 7.56 -5.02
N TYR A 9 10.98 8.09 -6.19
CA TYR A 9 12.01 8.64 -7.09
C TYR A 9 12.62 9.98 -6.65
N VAL A 10 12.25 10.52 -5.48
CA VAL A 10 12.82 11.79 -4.97
C VAL A 10 13.26 11.63 -3.51
N PHE A 11 14.27 10.80 -3.25
CA PHE A 11 15.05 10.95 -2.02
C PHE A 11 16.56 10.96 -2.35
N LYS A 12 17.10 12.15 -2.56
CA LYS A 12 18.54 12.40 -2.55
C LYS A 12 19.11 11.99 -1.17
N ARG A 13 20.07 11.06 -1.18
CA ARG A 13 20.92 10.72 -0.03
C ARG A 13 21.47 11.98 0.63
N ARG A 14 21.17 12.19 1.92
CA ARG A 14 22.06 12.88 2.83
C ARG A 14 22.84 11.80 3.59
N VAL A 15 24.12 11.77 3.36
CA VAL A 15 25.10 11.05 4.16
C VAL A 15 25.26 11.83 5.46
N GLY A 16 24.80 11.26 6.55
CA GLY A 16 25.04 11.80 7.90
C GLY A 16 25.92 10.82 8.67
N SER A 17 27.00 11.34 9.19
CA SER A 17 28.04 10.71 9.98
C SER A 17 27.53 10.01 11.24
N THR A 18 28.14 8.84 11.54
CA THR A 18 28.00 8.05 12.77
C THR A 18 28.51 8.80 14.01
N PRO A 19 27.90 8.61 15.18
CA PRO A 19 28.61 8.66 16.45
C PRO A 19 28.78 7.26 17.05
N THR A 20 30.01 6.94 17.36
CA THR A 20 30.44 5.90 18.30
C THR A 20 30.04 6.27 19.73
N SER A 21 29.46 5.39 20.50
CA SER A 21 29.92 5.05 21.85
C SER A 21 29.01 4.07 22.57
N SER A 22 29.64 3.18 23.27
CA SER A 22 29.18 2.08 24.08
C SER A 22 28.22 2.48 25.21
N ALA A 23 27.15 1.69 25.40
CA ALA A 23 26.64 1.34 26.72
C ALA A 23 25.75 0.10 26.57
N ILE A 24 26.15 -1.02 27.18
CA ILE A 24 25.38 -2.24 27.31
C ILE A 24 24.28 -1.95 28.33
N PHE A 25 23.04 -1.79 27.86
CA PHE A 25 21.84 -1.94 28.67
C PHE A 25 21.04 -3.11 28.10
N ILE A 26 21.19 -4.28 28.75
CA ILE A 26 20.31 -5.44 28.51
C ILE A 26 18.97 -5.08 29.14
N LEU A 27 18.15 -4.38 28.39
CA LEU A 27 16.72 -4.27 28.67
C LEU A 27 16.03 -5.39 27.87
N PHE A 28 15.54 -6.42 28.58
CA PHE A 28 14.57 -7.37 28.02
C PHE A 28 13.29 -6.60 27.68
N LEU A 29 13.30 -5.91 26.55
CA LEU A 29 12.10 -5.51 25.87
C LEU A 29 11.49 -6.78 25.27
N LEU A 30 10.45 -7.29 25.92
CA LEU A 30 9.46 -8.12 25.24
C LEU A 30 8.92 -7.28 24.06
N ALA A 31 9.68 -7.20 22.99
CA ALA A 31 9.19 -6.72 21.72
C ALA A 31 8.02 -7.64 21.38
N SER A 32 6.82 -7.12 21.45
CA SER A 32 5.64 -7.75 20.87
C SER A 32 5.94 -7.95 19.39
N CYS A 33 6.53 -9.09 19.06
CA CYS A 33 6.68 -9.53 17.67
C CYS A 33 5.27 -9.73 17.13
N HIS A 34 4.68 -8.66 16.64
CA HIS A 34 3.52 -8.80 15.78
C HIS A 34 4.02 -9.55 14.55
N PRO A 35 3.43 -10.69 14.21
CA PRO A 35 3.85 -11.44 13.05
C PRO A 35 3.76 -10.51 11.83
N VAL A 36 4.90 -10.31 11.20
CA VAL A 36 4.98 -9.59 9.93
C VAL A 36 4.51 -10.59 8.88
N PHE A 37 3.26 -10.49 8.43
CA PHE A 37 2.74 -11.36 7.37
C PHE A 37 3.59 -11.23 6.10
N ALA A 38 3.94 -12.35 5.50
CA ALA A 38 4.46 -12.38 4.15
C ALA A 38 3.43 -11.80 3.17
N TYR A 39 3.85 -11.30 2.01
CA TYR A 39 2.90 -10.75 1.04
C TYR A 39 1.91 -11.81 0.53
N ASP A 40 2.30 -13.07 0.47
CA ASP A 40 1.41 -14.19 0.10
C ASP A 40 0.26 -14.37 1.09
N ASP A 41 0.50 -14.16 2.40
CA ASP A 41 -0.56 -14.19 3.42
C ASP A 41 -1.55 -13.03 3.23
N ILE A 42 -1.07 -11.88 2.79
CA ILE A 42 -1.91 -10.72 2.47
C ILE A 42 -2.80 -11.04 1.27
N ILE A 43 -2.24 -11.60 0.19
CA ILE A 43 -2.99 -12.02 -0.99
C ILE A 43 -4.07 -13.03 -0.61
N LYS A 44 -3.72 -14.04 0.18
CA LYS A 44 -4.68 -15.06 0.64
C LYS A 44 -5.85 -14.43 1.38
N GLN A 45 -5.60 -13.48 2.29
CA GLN A 45 -6.67 -12.80 3.03
C GLN A 45 -7.50 -11.88 2.14
N LEU A 46 -6.89 -11.21 1.15
CA LEU A 46 -7.62 -10.36 0.22
C LEU A 46 -8.51 -11.15 -0.73
N ASN A 47 -8.11 -12.36 -1.12
CA ASN A 47 -8.89 -13.23 -1.99
C ASN A 47 -10.22 -13.72 -1.36
N ASP A 48 -10.42 -13.53 -0.06
CA ASP A 48 -11.72 -13.74 0.58
C ASP A 48 -12.75 -12.65 0.20
N TYR A 49 -12.29 -11.50 -0.32
CA TYR A 49 -13.12 -10.32 -0.60
C TYR A 49 -13.05 -9.84 -2.05
N VAL A 50 -11.89 -9.93 -2.67
CA VAL A 50 -11.62 -9.44 -4.03
C VAL A 50 -10.71 -10.42 -4.77
N VAL A 51 -10.69 -10.36 -6.09
CA VAL A 51 -9.74 -11.14 -6.90
C VAL A 51 -8.40 -10.41 -6.96
N VAL A 52 -7.30 -11.06 -6.53
CA VAL A 52 -5.94 -10.53 -6.72
C VAL A 52 -5.30 -11.21 -7.93
N GLU A 53 -5.10 -10.45 -9.00
CA GLU A 53 -4.43 -10.89 -10.23
C GLU A 53 -2.97 -10.41 -10.24
N ILE A 54 -2.03 -11.32 -10.52
CA ILE A 54 -0.59 -11.03 -10.47
C ILE A 54 -0.03 -10.97 -11.89
N ASP A 55 0.78 -9.93 -12.18
CA ASP A 55 1.54 -9.77 -13.43
C ASP A 55 0.71 -9.94 -14.71
N THR A 56 -0.49 -9.35 -14.71
CA THR A 56 -1.39 -9.38 -15.87
C THR A 56 -0.82 -8.65 -17.08
N ASP A 57 -1.47 -8.78 -18.24
CA ASP A 57 -1.09 -8.03 -19.44
C ASP A 57 -1.25 -6.52 -19.25
N GLU A 58 -2.14 -6.06 -18.36
CA GLU A 58 -2.25 -4.68 -17.92
C GLU A 58 -0.96 -4.20 -17.23
N CYS A 59 -0.37 -5.01 -16.35
CA CYS A 59 0.91 -4.71 -15.70
C CYS A 59 2.05 -4.58 -16.73
N LYS A 60 2.09 -5.45 -17.73
CA LYS A 60 3.09 -5.39 -18.79
C LYS A 60 2.96 -4.14 -19.66
N ARG A 61 1.73 -3.66 -19.88
CA ARG A 61 1.47 -2.42 -20.64
C ARG A 61 1.81 -1.17 -19.86
N ASP A 62 1.72 -1.22 -18.54
CA ASP A 62 2.05 -0.11 -17.66
C ASP A 62 3.16 -0.46 -16.67
N ILE A 63 4.38 -0.47 -17.17
CA ILE A 63 5.60 -0.79 -16.43
C ILE A 63 5.90 0.18 -15.27
N LYS A 64 5.17 1.29 -15.16
CA LYS A 64 5.37 2.30 -14.09
C LYS A 64 4.46 2.08 -12.89
N SER A 65 3.50 1.17 -12.98
CA SER A 65 2.57 0.88 -11.90
C SER A 65 2.99 -0.34 -11.13
N ASP A 66 3.01 -0.21 -9.81
CA ASP A 66 3.30 -1.30 -8.88
C ASP A 66 2.03 -2.15 -8.58
N GLY A 67 0.84 -1.55 -8.73
CA GLY A 67 -0.48 -2.18 -8.58
C GLY A 67 -1.61 -1.15 -8.55
N TRP A 68 -2.86 -1.61 -8.63
CA TRP A 68 -4.06 -0.79 -8.48
C TRP A 68 -5.31 -1.63 -8.20
N TYR A 69 -6.27 -1.05 -7.50
CA TYR A 69 -7.60 -1.60 -7.31
C TYR A 69 -8.57 -1.12 -8.39
N MET A 70 -9.41 -2.02 -8.88
CA MET A 70 -10.47 -1.75 -9.86
C MET A 70 -11.84 -1.98 -9.22
N PRO A 71 -12.52 -0.95 -8.70
CA PRO A 71 -13.79 -1.08 -7.99
C PRO A 71 -14.87 -1.79 -8.83
N TRP A 72 -15.03 -1.40 -10.10
CA TRP A 72 -16.06 -1.98 -10.98
C TRP A 72 -15.86 -3.45 -11.33
N ALA A 73 -14.65 -3.98 -11.15
CA ALA A 73 -14.31 -5.38 -11.40
C ALA A 73 -14.08 -6.17 -10.12
N ASN A 74 -14.08 -5.49 -8.97
CA ASN A 74 -13.73 -6.05 -7.68
C ASN A 74 -12.38 -6.79 -7.71
N LYS A 75 -11.36 -6.16 -8.30
CA LYS A 75 -10.04 -6.76 -8.55
C LYS A 75 -8.91 -5.86 -8.13
N ILE A 76 -7.84 -6.49 -7.63
CA ILE A 76 -6.52 -5.89 -7.47
C ILE A 76 -5.60 -6.44 -8.56
N HIS A 77 -4.96 -5.56 -9.35
CA HIS A 77 -3.82 -5.92 -10.17
C HIS A 77 -2.55 -5.66 -9.35
N PHE A 78 -1.77 -6.70 -9.12
CA PHE A 78 -0.51 -6.63 -8.41
C PHE A 78 0.65 -6.90 -9.37
N CYS A 79 1.40 -5.85 -9.71
CA CYS A 79 2.45 -5.88 -10.73
C CYS A 79 3.81 -6.20 -10.10
N LYS A 80 3.98 -7.44 -9.65
CA LYS A 80 5.16 -7.92 -8.96
C LYS A 80 6.45 -7.77 -9.79
N GLU A 81 6.39 -8.08 -11.10
CA GLU A 81 7.50 -7.95 -12.04
C GLU A 81 7.97 -6.49 -12.16
N ASN A 82 7.04 -5.53 -12.20
CA ASN A 82 7.37 -4.10 -12.27
C ASN A 82 8.13 -3.66 -11.00
N ILE A 83 7.73 -4.17 -9.83
CA ILE A 83 8.42 -3.91 -8.58
C ILE A 83 9.83 -4.52 -8.60
N ILE A 84 9.98 -5.75 -9.10
CA ILE A 84 11.27 -6.42 -9.21
C ILE A 84 12.23 -5.63 -10.11
N GLN A 85 11.72 -5.06 -11.20
CA GLN A 85 12.52 -4.25 -12.13
C GLN A 85 12.81 -2.84 -11.61
N GLY A 86 11.87 -2.25 -10.86
CA GLY A 86 11.95 -0.85 -10.39
C GLY A 86 12.65 -0.64 -9.05
N TRP A 87 12.85 -1.71 -8.23
CA TRP A 87 13.34 -1.59 -6.87
C TRP A 87 14.55 -2.50 -6.59
N PRO A 88 15.46 -2.12 -5.67
CA PRO A 88 16.53 -2.98 -5.20
C PRO A 88 15.97 -4.25 -4.54
N LYS A 89 16.64 -5.40 -4.76
CA LYS A 89 16.20 -6.73 -4.31
C LYS A 89 15.85 -6.78 -2.81
N GLU A 90 16.62 -6.13 -1.99
CA GLU A 90 16.45 -6.09 -0.53
C GLU A 90 15.18 -5.34 -0.09
N LYS A 91 14.52 -4.62 -1.00
CA LYS A 91 13.26 -3.90 -0.74
C LYS A 91 12.02 -4.60 -1.28
N HIS A 92 12.17 -5.62 -2.14
CA HIS A 92 11.04 -6.22 -2.85
C HIS A 92 9.93 -6.63 -1.90
N GLU A 93 10.21 -7.43 -0.88
CA GLU A 93 9.21 -7.90 0.08
C GLU A 93 8.49 -6.74 0.78
N SER A 94 9.25 -5.74 1.21
CA SER A 94 8.69 -4.53 1.84
C SER A 94 7.78 -3.74 0.90
N VAL A 95 8.15 -3.64 -0.39
CA VAL A 95 7.35 -2.94 -1.40
C VAL A 95 6.12 -3.76 -1.76
N PHE A 96 6.24 -5.07 -1.96
CA PHE A 96 5.12 -5.98 -2.21
C PHE A 96 4.02 -5.80 -1.16
N ARG A 97 4.41 -5.85 0.11
CA ARG A 97 3.47 -5.65 1.22
C ARG A 97 2.83 -4.28 1.22
N LYS A 98 3.61 -3.22 0.99
CA LYS A 98 3.09 -1.85 0.99
C LYS A 98 2.07 -1.63 -0.12
N VAL A 99 2.34 -2.14 -1.32
CA VAL A 99 1.39 -2.04 -2.44
C VAL A 99 0.10 -2.77 -2.10
N LEU A 100 0.17 -4.04 -1.69
CA LEU A 100 -1.01 -4.82 -1.34
C LEU A 100 -1.81 -4.20 -0.18
N LEU A 101 -1.14 -3.66 0.83
CA LEU A 101 -1.81 -3.00 1.95
C LEU A 101 -2.44 -1.65 1.55
N HIS A 102 -1.85 -0.93 0.59
CA HIS A 102 -2.45 0.27 0.01
C HIS A 102 -3.74 -0.09 -0.74
N GLU A 103 -3.69 -1.10 -1.60
CA GLU A 103 -4.87 -1.56 -2.35
C GLU A 103 -5.95 -2.13 -1.42
N ALA A 104 -5.57 -2.79 -0.33
CA ALA A 104 -6.51 -3.24 0.69
C ALA A 104 -7.32 -2.09 1.31
N VAL A 105 -6.72 -0.90 1.45
CA VAL A 105 -7.48 0.28 1.91
C VAL A 105 -8.53 0.68 0.88
N HIS A 106 -8.20 0.65 -0.41
CA HIS A 106 -9.18 0.92 -1.47
C HIS A 106 -10.32 -0.09 -1.50
N VAL A 107 -10.04 -1.37 -1.25
CA VAL A 107 -11.10 -2.38 -1.06
C VAL A 107 -12.02 -1.99 0.10
N ALA A 108 -11.46 -1.62 1.25
CA ALA A 108 -12.27 -1.22 2.41
C ALA A 108 -13.06 0.08 2.16
N GLN A 109 -12.53 1.01 1.38
CA GLN A 109 -13.20 2.24 0.96
C GLN A 109 -14.39 1.94 0.03
N ASP A 110 -14.24 0.97 -0.88
CA ASP A 110 -15.30 0.51 -1.77
C ASP A 110 -16.39 -0.26 -1.01
N CYS A 111 -16.03 -1.19 -0.14
CA CYS A 111 -16.97 -1.87 0.73
C CYS A 111 -17.78 -0.90 1.61
N LYS A 112 -17.12 0.13 2.16
CA LYS A 112 -17.81 1.18 2.92
C LYS A 112 -18.82 1.96 2.05
N ALA A 113 -18.52 2.13 0.77
CA ALA A 113 -19.41 2.73 -0.21
C ALA A 113 -20.57 1.80 -0.63
N GLY A 114 -20.57 0.53 -0.21
CA GLY A 114 -21.55 -0.48 -0.56
C GLY A 114 -21.35 -1.08 -1.95
N PHE A 115 -20.11 -1.13 -2.46
CA PHE A 115 -19.77 -1.53 -3.84
C PHE A 115 -20.56 -0.76 -4.90
N ASN A 116 -20.84 0.50 -4.63
CA ASN A 116 -21.81 1.26 -5.42
C ASN A 116 -21.07 2.28 -6.30
N ASN A 117 -21.14 2.06 -7.61
CA ASN A 117 -20.89 3.07 -8.65
C ASN A 117 -19.46 3.60 -8.82
N ASN A 118 -18.43 2.80 -8.55
CA ASN A 118 -17.03 3.21 -8.77
C ASN A 118 -16.56 4.42 -7.94
N HIS A 119 -17.26 4.74 -6.85
CA HIS A 119 -16.91 5.81 -5.94
C HIS A 119 -16.39 5.26 -4.62
N LEU A 120 -15.11 5.43 -4.38
CA LEU A 120 -14.49 5.09 -3.10
C LEU A 120 -14.87 6.14 -2.05
N HIS A 121 -15.19 5.69 -0.84
CA HIS A 121 -15.52 6.58 0.27
C HIS A 121 -14.43 6.53 1.34
N ASN A 122 -13.97 7.70 1.79
CA ASN A 122 -13.02 7.77 2.89
C ASN A 122 -13.53 7.03 4.13
N ILE A 123 -12.63 6.29 4.77
CA ILE A 123 -12.90 5.57 6.02
C ILE A 123 -12.85 6.54 7.19
N SER A 124 -11.88 7.44 7.17
CA SER A 124 -11.64 8.46 8.18
C SER A 124 -12.19 9.82 7.77
N VAL A 125 -12.43 10.69 8.73
CA VAL A 125 -12.69 12.12 8.55
C VAL A 125 -11.39 12.90 8.75
N ASN A 126 -11.28 14.11 8.19
CA ASN A 126 -10.14 15.02 8.37
C ASN A 126 -8.80 14.40 7.92
N ILE A 127 -8.73 13.98 6.65
CA ILE A 127 -7.52 13.45 6.05
C ILE A 127 -6.66 14.61 5.55
N GLU A 128 -5.46 14.71 6.10
CA GLU A 128 -4.44 15.62 5.56
C GLU A 128 -3.91 15.04 4.24
N VAL A 129 -3.90 15.86 3.20
CA VAL A 129 -3.41 15.48 1.87
C VAL A 129 -1.96 15.89 1.73
N PRO A 130 -1.01 14.95 1.73
CA PRO A 130 0.41 15.26 1.53
C PRO A 130 0.66 15.86 0.14
N GLU A 131 1.64 16.74 0.03
CA GLU A 131 1.99 17.44 -1.22
C GLU A 131 2.27 16.47 -2.38
N TYR A 132 2.94 15.33 -2.10
CA TYR A 132 3.24 14.33 -3.12
C TYR A 132 1.97 13.65 -3.68
N VAL A 133 0.92 13.50 -2.87
CA VAL A 133 -0.39 13.00 -3.32
C VAL A 133 -1.06 14.07 -4.18
N ALA A 134 -1.08 15.32 -3.70
CA ALA A 134 -1.70 16.43 -4.43
C ALA A 134 -1.05 16.68 -5.81
N LYS A 135 0.25 16.45 -5.93
CA LYS A 135 0.97 16.57 -7.21
C LYS A 135 0.71 15.41 -8.18
N ARG A 136 0.28 14.27 -7.69
CA ARG A 136 0.23 13.02 -8.46
C ARG A 136 -1.15 12.62 -8.91
N TYR A 137 -2.14 12.90 -8.10
CA TYR A 137 -3.51 12.48 -8.32
C TYR A 137 -4.41 13.67 -8.65
N SER A 138 -5.53 13.41 -9.31
CA SER A 138 -6.56 14.42 -9.53
C SER A 138 -7.22 14.81 -8.19
N LYS A 139 -7.74 16.04 -8.10
CA LYS A 139 -8.24 16.63 -6.86
C LYS A 139 -9.35 15.81 -6.19
N ASP A 140 -10.20 15.19 -6.98
CA ASP A 140 -11.27 14.29 -6.54
C ASP A 140 -10.77 13.02 -5.85
N ARG A 141 -9.53 12.61 -6.12
CA ARG A 141 -8.90 11.44 -5.52
C ARG A 141 -7.97 11.75 -4.35
N HIS A 142 -7.64 13.02 -4.10
CA HIS A 142 -6.63 13.39 -3.12
C HIS A 142 -6.87 12.76 -1.73
N SER A 143 -8.08 12.87 -1.19
CA SER A 143 -8.38 12.33 0.14
C SER A 143 -8.38 10.80 0.18
N ILE A 144 -8.88 10.15 -0.85
CA ILE A 144 -8.92 8.70 -1.02
C ILE A 144 -7.49 8.12 -1.02
N GLU A 145 -6.62 8.68 -1.86
CA GLU A 145 -5.23 8.25 -1.97
C GLU A 145 -4.42 8.59 -0.71
N ALA A 146 -4.60 9.81 -0.17
CA ALA A 146 -3.93 10.21 1.06
C ALA A 146 -4.28 9.27 2.23
N GLU A 147 -5.53 8.83 2.32
CA GLU A 147 -5.95 7.85 3.31
C GLU A 147 -5.25 6.51 3.09
N ALA A 148 -5.24 5.96 1.87
CA ALA A 148 -4.57 4.71 1.56
C ALA A 148 -3.08 4.77 1.90
N PHE A 149 -2.38 5.84 1.51
CA PHE A 149 -0.98 6.05 1.90
C PHE A 149 -0.78 6.18 3.41
N SER A 150 -1.74 6.72 4.15
CA SER A 150 -1.63 6.85 5.61
C SER A 150 -1.67 5.51 6.34
N TYR A 151 -2.23 4.48 5.72
CA TYR A 151 -2.41 3.16 6.33
C TYR A 151 -1.38 2.10 5.91
N TRP A 152 -0.76 2.22 4.75
CA TRP A 152 0.09 1.17 4.15
C TRP A 152 1.26 0.69 5.04
N HIS A 153 1.71 1.53 5.98
CA HIS A 153 2.79 1.19 6.93
C HIS A 153 2.28 0.83 8.34
N LYS A 154 0.97 0.78 8.55
CA LYS A 154 0.36 0.51 9.86
C LYS A 154 0.12 -0.99 10.09
N GLY A 155 1.06 -1.84 9.70
CA GLY A 155 0.98 -3.30 9.89
C GLY A 155 -0.27 -3.90 9.24
N ASN A 156 -1.06 -4.64 10.02
CA ASN A 156 -2.27 -5.33 9.54
C ASN A 156 -3.54 -4.47 9.58
N LYS A 157 -3.42 -3.18 9.90
CA LYS A 157 -4.58 -2.30 10.01
C LYS A 157 -5.41 -2.22 8.72
N PRO A 158 -4.80 -2.16 7.50
CA PRO A 158 -5.55 -2.22 6.26
C PRO A 158 -6.45 -3.47 6.13
N LEU A 159 -5.92 -4.65 6.44
CA LEU A 159 -6.69 -5.90 6.41
C LEU A 159 -7.81 -5.93 7.48
N ALA A 160 -7.57 -5.33 8.64
CA ALA A 160 -8.63 -5.18 9.64
C ALA A 160 -9.75 -4.24 9.17
N LEU A 161 -9.43 -3.22 8.35
CA LEU A 161 -10.43 -2.37 7.71
C LEU A 161 -11.26 -3.14 6.68
N VAL A 162 -10.62 -3.96 5.84
CA VAL A 162 -11.34 -4.84 4.90
C VAL A 162 -12.34 -5.70 5.67
N ARG A 163 -11.89 -6.45 6.68
CA ARG A 163 -12.78 -7.31 7.51
C ARG A 163 -13.90 -6.54 8.21
N LYS A 164 -13.70 -5.26 8.51
CA LYS A 164 -14.71 -4.43 9.18
C LYS A 164 -15.80 -3.95 8.26
N TYR A 165 -15.46 -3.62 7.02
CA TYR A 165 -16.37 -2.94 6.11
C TYR A 165 -16.93 -3.85 5.01
N CYS A 166 -16.21 -4.92 4.67
CA CYS A 166 -16.68 -5.97 3.78
C CYS A 166 -17.32 -7.13 4.55
#